data_c3653a9bffa06d8ebe541cc9ddeb1696
#
_entry.id   c3653a9bffa06d8ebe541cc9ddeb1696
#
_cell.length_a   1.000
_cell.length_b   1.000
_cell.length_c   1.000
_cell.angle_alpha   90.00
_cell.angle_beta   90.00
_cell.angle_gamma   90.00
#
_symmetry.space_group_name_H-M   'P 1'
#
loop_
_entity.id
_entity.type
_entity.pdbx_description
1 polymer ?
#
loop_
_entity_poly.entity_id
_entity_poly.type
_entity_poly.pdbx_seq_one_letter_code
_entity_poly.pdbx_strand_id
1 'polypeptide(L)'
;MRIGINARLLGKKITEGVGRYTHEVIKSLSHLYPKDEFILYVDQKDIFVSEYGPNVSWHNLIVQPRHPILWHIWFEHLIPRALHRDSIDVFFSPEGMISLKSSVPTIMTVHDIVFERYPQYVQKSHVRFHKRNSIKYHHRAEQIVTVSKFTKDEILDIYDINPDKVTVIPNGRSAEFFPLSDDQISTFKQDQAINYEYILYVGSLHPRKNINRLIQAFEQFKITTDSPIKLVLAGRLAWYSNRIEDQLSQSRFKKDIVHLDYFSGDLNALINGAVALIYPALYEGFGLPVLEAMSAGTPVITSVSSAMTEVADEAAIYVDPMSIDEISHAITQIIQDRKLRSSLAEKGLGRAEAFSWEKHAQVLYSILERAIS
;
A
#
# COMPACT_ATOMS: atom_id res chain seq x y z
N MET A 1 27.69 -3.46 9.09
CA MET A 1 27.56 -3.17 7.63
C MET A 1 27.22 -1.70 7.38
N ARG A 2 27.56 -1.20 6.20
CA ARG A 2 27.08 0.09 5.69
C ARG A 2 26.04 -0.17 4.62
N ILE A 3 24.78 0.08 4.95
CA ILE A 3 23.62 -0.24 4.12
C ILE A 3 23.12 1.06 3.49
N GLY A 4 23.23 1.17 2.16
CA GLY A 4 22.63 2.28 1.42
C GLY A 4 21.14 1.98 1.14
N ILE A 5 20.28 2.97 1.35
CA ILE A 5 18.84 2.82 1.07
C ILE A 5 18.35 3.90 0.13
N ASN A 6 17.68 3.51 -0.95
CA ASN A 6 16.99 4.46 -1.82
C ASN A 6 15.72 4.97 -1.11
N ALA A 7 15.78 6.20 -0.61
CA ALA A 7 14.72 6.82 0.18
C ALA A 7 14.10 8.05 -0.52
N ARG A 8 14.14 8.09 -1.85
CA ARG A 8 13.64 9.22 -2.65
C ARG A 8 12.12 9.50 -2.48
N LEU A 9 11.38 8.55 -1.97
CA LEU A 9 9.95 8.68 -1.73
C LEU A 9 9.61 9.12 -0.29
N LEU A 10 10.61 9.29 0.58
CA LEU A 10 10.42 9.91 1.88
C LEU A 10 10.31 11.43 1.73
N GLY A 11 9.42 12.03 2.51
CA GLY A 11 9.19 13.48 2.56
C GLY A 11 9.10 14.01 3.98
N LYS A 12 8.68 15.26 4.14
CA LYS A 12 8.42 15.90 5.46
C LYS A 12 7.31 15.20 6.24
N LYS A 13 6.40 14.54 5.54
CA LYS A 13 5.33 13.69 6.10
C LYS A 13 5.46 12.30 5.52
N ILE A 14 5.12 11.30 6.33
CA ILE A 14 5.00 9.93 5.85
C ILE A 14 3.90 9.90 4.79
N THR A 15 4.28 9.43 3.59
CA THR A 15 3.36 9.30 2.46
C THR A 15 2.78 7.88 2.43
N GLU A 16 1.71 7.72 1.65
CA GLU A 16 1.09 6.40 1.43
C GLU A 16 1.99 5.47 0.58
N GLY A 17 1.65 4.19 0.56
CA GLY A 17 2.25 3.21 -0.32
C GLY A 17 3.75 2.98 -0.08
N VAL A 18 4.57 3.09 -1.13
CA VAL A 18 6.02 2.80 -1.08
C VAL A 18 6.76 3.71 -0.10
N GLY A 19 6.34 4.96 0.08
CA GLY A 19 6.92 5.87 1.07
C GLY A 19 6.72 5.36 2.50
N ARG A 20 5.52 4.89 2.82
CA ARG A 20 5.20 4.29 4.11
C ARG A 20 5.97 2.98 4.35
N TYR A 21 6.00 2.11 3.35
CA TYR A 21 6.83 0.91 3.39
C TYR A 21 8.29 1.24 3.70
N THR A 22 8.86 2.20 2.98
CA THR A 22 10.25 2.64 3.16
C THR A 22 10.49 3.15 4.59
N HIS A 23 9.57 3.96 5.11
CA HIS A 23 9.65 4.48 6.48
C HIS A 23 9.66 3.36 7.52
N GLU A 24 8.70 2.46 7.47
CA GLU A 24 8.55 1.38 8.44
C GLU A 24 9.74 0.40 8.41
N VAL A 25 10.26 0.11 7.22
CA VAL A 25 11.45 -0.73 7.06
C VAL A 25 12.67 -0.06 7.67
N ILE A 26 12.92 1.21 7.39
CA ILE A 26 14.08 1.95 7.96
C ILE A 26 13.95 2.03 9.47
N LYS A 27 12.77 2.37 9.99
CA LYS A 27 12.49 2.42 11.42
C LYS A 27 12.82 1.09 12.08
N SER A 28 12.28 -0.01 11.58
CA SER A 28 12.51 -1.33 12.15
C SER A 28 13.97 -1.78 12.06
N LEU A 29 14.61 -1.62 10.89
CA LEU A 29 16.01 -1.99 10.70
C LEU A 29 16.94 -1.20 11.63
N SER A 30 16.77 0.11 11.72
CA SER A 30 17.66 0.97 12.52
C SER A 30 17.62 0.68 14.02
N HIS A 31 16.45 0.26 14.54
CA HIS A 31 16.31 -0.12 15.94
C HIS A 31 16.77 -1.55 16.24
N LEU A 32 16.50 -2.49 15.33
CA LEU A 32 16.90 -3.89 15.52
C LEU A 32 18.41 -4.10 15.34
N TYR A 33 19.06 -3.31 14.50
CA TYR A 33 20.46 -3.46 14.14
C TYR A 33 21.28 -2.18 14.42
N PRO A 34 21.42 -1.76 15.69
CA PRO A 34 22.05 -0.48 16.05
C PRO A 34 23.56 -0.41 15.79
N LYS A 35 24.21 -1.54 15.47
CA LYS A 35 25.64 -1.61 15.14
C LYS A 35 25.93 -1.34 13.66
N ASP A 36 24.90 -1.37 12.81
CA ASP A 36 25.02 -1.11 11.37
C ASP A 36 24.75 0.36 11.06
N GLU A 37 25.30 0.86 9.98
CA GLU A 37 25.08 2.21 9.49
C GLU A 37 24.07 2.19 8.33
N PHE A 38 23.02 2.98 8.43
CA PHE A 38 22.01 3.14 7.38
C PHE A 38 22.14 4.52 6.75
N ILE A 39 22.47 4.55 5.44
CA ILE A 39 22.64 5.78 4.69
C ILE A 39 21.51 5.93 3.68
N LEU A 40 20.64 6.93 3.91
CA LEU A 40 19.48 7.17 3.08
C LEU A 40 19.83 8.13 1.93
N TYR A 41 19.49 7.76 0.70
CA TYR A 41 19.59 8.63 -0.45
C TYR A 41 18.23 9.23 -0.77
N VAL A 42 18.11 10.55 -0.57
CA VAL A 42 16.83 11.28 -0.65
C VAL A 42 16.85 12.35 -1.72
N ASP A 43 15.68 12.72 -2.21
CA ASP A 43 15.48 13.75 -3.22
C ASP A 43 15.04 15.12 -2.65
N GLN A 44 14.92 15.20 -1.33
CA GLN A 44 14.53 16.41 -0.59
C GLN A 44 15.49 16.69 0.55
N LYS A 45 15.61 17.96 0.96
CA LYS A 45 16.48 18.34 2.09
C LYS A 45 15.87 17.94 3.43
N ASP A 46 14.55 18.12 3.57
CA ASP A 46 13.85 17.89 4.80
C ASP A 46 13.05 16.57 4.67
N ILE A 47 13.42 15.59 5.47
CA ILE A 47 12.73 14.31 5.59
C ILE A 47 12.32 14.07 7.04
N PHE A 48 11.30 13.22 7.23
CA PHE A 48 10.89 12.80 8.56
C PHE A 48 11.86 11.72 9.07
N VAL A 49 12.58 12.01 10.16
CA VAL A 49 13.62 11.12 10.72
C VAL A 49 13.49 10.87 12.22
N SER A 50 12.53 11.55 12.89
CA SER A 50 12.43 11.53 14.36
C SER A 50 12.19 10.15 14.97
N GLU A 51 11.76 9.18 14.16
CA GLU A 51 11.48 7.81 14.60
C GLU A 51 12.59 6.83 14.23
N TYR A 52 13.70 7.26 13.64
CA TYR A 52 14.80 6.38 13.28
C TYR A 52 15.87 6.30 14.36
N GLY A 53 16.61 5.19 14.39
CA GLY A 53 17.75 5.04 15.29
C GLY A 53 18.89 6.05 15.01
N PRO A 54 19.79 6.29 15.96
CA PRO A 54 20.90 7.23 15.82
C PRO A 54 21.95 6.81 14.77
N ASN A 55 21.87 5.59 14.27
CA ASN A 55 22.70 5.00 13.23
C ASN A 55 22.18 5.26 11.81
N VAL A 56 21.22 6.16 11.64
CA VAL A 56 20.68 6.59 10.36
C VAL A 56 21.20 7.97 9.99
N SER A 57 21.78 8.08 8.79
CA SER A 57 22.16 9.35 8.18
C SER A 57 21.53 9.47 6.78
N TRP A 58 21.53 10.67 6.18
CA TRP A 58 20.98 10.84 4.84
C TRP A 58 21.76 11.82 3.99
N HIS A 59 21.75 11.55 2.67
CA HIS A 59 22.34 12.42 1.66
C HIS A 59 21.28 12.85 0.64
N ASN A 60 21.13 14.16 0.48
CA ASN A 60 20.28 14.72 -0.57
C ASN A 60 21.04 14.72 -1.90
N LEU A 61 20.53 14.03 -2.91
CA LEU A 61 21.11 13.96 -4.25
C LEU A 61 20.61 15.07 -5.19
N ILE A 62 19.87 16.07 -4.68
CA ILE A 62 19.47 17.32 -5.33
C ILE A 62 18.44 17.15 -6.47
N VAL A 63 18.39 16.02 -7.16
CA VAL A 63 17.45 15.76 -8.27
C VAL A 63 16.16 15.15 -7.71
N GLN A 64 15.00 15.73 -8.09
CA GLN A 64 13.68 15.16 -7.79
C GLN A 64 13.21 14.27 -8.95
N PRO A 65 13.37 12.94 -8.87
CA PRO A 65 13.12 12.04 -9.98
C PRO A 65 11.60 11.72 -10.10
N ARG A 66 10.85 12.64 -10.68
CA ARG A 66 9.39 12.52 -10.92
C ARG A 66 9.03 12.11 -12.35
N HIS A 67 10.03 11.98 -13.25
CA HIS A 67 9.84 11.65 -14.65
C HIS A 67 10.89 10.61 -15.10
N PRO A 68 10.59 9.73 -16.06
CA PRO A 68 11.50 8.66 -16.53
C PRO A 68 12.94 9.07 -16.84
N ILE A 69 13.17 10.26 -17.43
CA ILE A 69 14.51 10.77 -17.68
C ILE A 69 15.26 11.03 -16.37
N LEU A 70 14.57 11.62 -15.38
CA LEU A 70 15.16 11.90 -14.08
C LEU A 70 15.36 10.61 -13.26
N TRP A 71 14.53 9.59 -13.46
CA TRP A 71 14.78 8.25 -12.89
C TRP A 71 16.08 7.67 -13.45
N HIS A 72 16.31 7.78 -14.76
CA HIS A 72 17.56 7.33 -15.37
C HIS A 72 18.78 8.07 -14.77
N ILE A 73 18.71 9.40 -14.62
CA ILE A 73 19.78 10.18 -13.99
C ILE A 73 20.00 9.72 -12.54
N TRP A 74 18.93 9.53 -11.77
CA TRP A 74 18.98 9.09 -10.39
C TRP A 74 19.69 7.74 -10.26
N PHE A 75 19.15 6.71 -10.93
CA PHE A 75 19.64 5.35 -10.77
C PHE A 75 20.96 5.07 -11.51
N GLU A 76 21.22 5.68 -12.66
CA GLU A 76 22.38 5.34 -13.48
C GLU A 76 23.57 6.29 -13.30
N HIS A 77 23.39 7.43 -12.63
CA HIS A 77 24.46 8.40 -12.44
C HIS A 77 24.65 8.86 -11.00
N LEU A 78 23.59 9.16 -10.27
CA LEU A 78 23.71 9.70 -8.91
C LEU A 78 23.91 8.59 -7.88
N ILE A 79 23.07 7.57 -7.89
CA ILE A 79 23.17 6.43 -6.96
C ILE A 79 24.52 5.72 -7.06
N PRO A 80 25.04 5.29 -8.22
CA PRO A 80 26.34 4.61 -8.27
C PRO A 80 27.50 5.43 -7.69
N ARG A 81 27.53 6.75 -7.97
CA ARG A 81 28.56 7.64 -7.42
C ARG A 81 28.43 7.80 -5.90
N ALA A 82 27.21 7.92 -5.40
CA ALA A 82 26.95 8.04 -3.97
C ALA A 82 27.32 6.74 -3.22
N LEU A 83 26.94 5.57 -3.74
CA LEU A 83 27.28 4.27 -3.17
C LEU A 83 28.81 4.07 -3.08
N HIS A 84 29.54 4.45 -4.12
CA HIS A 84 31.00 4.38 -4.13
C HIS A 84 31.64 5.36 -3.15
N ARG A 85 31.21 6.64 -3.15
CA ARG A 85 31.71 7.68 -2.24
C ARG A 85 31.55 7.27 -0.78
N ASP A 86 30.39 6.69 -0.46
CA ASP A 86 30.01 6.36 0.92
C ASP A 86 30.44 4.94 1.31
N SER A 87 31.19 4.22 0.46
CA SER A 87 31.70 2.86 0.68
C SER A 87 30.61 1.91 1.17
N ILE A 88 29.51 1.84 0.41
CA ILE A 88 28.34 1.02 0.74
C ILE A 88 28.62 -0.46 0.47
N ASP A 89 28.36 -1.32 1.44
CA ASP A 89 28.51 -2.77 1.33
C ASP A 89 27.36 -3.39 0.53
N VAL A 90 26.10 -2.97 0.80
CA VAL A 90 24.90 -3.44 0.14
C VAL A 90 23.89 -2.31 -0.04
N PHE A 91 23.19 -2.32 -1.16
CA PHE A 91 22.19 -1.31 -1.49
C PHE A 91 20.79 -1.92 -1.47
N PHE A 92 19.86 -1.29 -0.75
CA PHE A 92 18.46 -1.64 -0.73
C PHE A 92 17.60 -0.60 -1.46
N SER A 93 16.84 -1.03 -2.46
CA SER A 93 15.84 -0.20 -3.12
C SER A 93 14.43 -0.69 -2.76
N PRO A 94 13.66 0.06 -1.95
CA PRO A 94 12.30 -0.32 -1.55
C PRO A 94 11.26 -0.12 -2.66
N GLU A 95 11.71 0.00 -3.90
CA GLU A 95 10.89 0.08 -5.11
C GLU A 95 11.51 -0.78 -6.22
N GLY A 96 10.72 -1.15 -7.23
CA GLY A 96 11.14 -2.03 -8.33
C GLY A 96 12.11 -1.41 -9.34
N MET A 97 12.96 -0.47 -8.91
CA MET A 97 13.98 0.21 -9.75
C MET A 97 15.32 0.20 -9.04
N ILE A 98 16.37 -0.10 -9.80
CA ILE A 98 17.76 -0.14 -9.31
C ILE A 98 18.71 0.40 -10.37
N SER A 99 19.98 0.62 -10.01
CA SER A 99 21.04 0.93 -10.96
C SER A 99 21.50 -0.32 -11.72
N LEU A 100 21.64 -0.20 -13.02
CA LEU A 100 22.28 -1.22 -13.86
C LEU A 100 23.82 -1.05 -13.93
N LYS A 101 24.35 0.09 -13.45
CA LYS A 101 25.78 0.44 -13.50
C LYS A 101 26.52 0.23 -12.19
N SER A 102 25.81 0.16 -11.06
CA SER A 102 26.44 -0.07 -9.77
C SER A 102 27.00 -1.48 -9.66
N SER A 103 28.20 -1.62 -9.10
CA SER A 103 28.80 -2.92 -8.72
C SER A 103 28.37 -3.39 -7.34
N VAL A 104 27.78 -2.50 -6.53
CA VAL A 104 27.30 -2.85 -5.18
C VAL A 104 26.17 -3.86 -5.26
N PRO A 105 26.21 -4.96 -4.47
CA PRO A 105 25.08 -5.90 -4.36
C PRO A 105 23.79 -5.17 -4.04
N THR A 106 22.74 -5.47 -4.78
CA THR A 106 21.50 -4.70 -4.68
C THR A 106 20.30 -5.60 -4.48
N ILE A 107 19.54 -5.34 -3.43
CA ILE A 107 18.24 -5.93 -3.15
C ILE A 107 17.15 -4.91 -3.53
N MET A 108 16.09 -5.37 -4.18
CA MET A 108 14.95 -4.50 -4.46
C MET A 108 13.64 -5.10 -3.97
N THR A 109 12.70 -4.24 -3.60
CA THR A 109 11.32 -4.65 -3.33
C THR A 109 10.43 -4.33 -4.52
N VAL A 110 9.65 -5.29 -4.97
CA VAL A 110 8.62 -5.12 -5.99
C VAL A 110 7.25 -5.24 -5.32
N HIS A 111 6.52 -4.14 -5.27
CA HIS A 111 5.20 -4.09 -4.65
C HIS A 111 4.10 -4.65 -5.55
N ASP A 112 4.15 -4.30 -6.82
CA ASP A 112 3.28 -4.82 -7.88
C ASP A 112 3.93 -4.60 -9.26
N ILE A 113 3.31 -5.17 -10.28
CA ILE A 113 3.68 -4.97 -11.69
C ILE A 113 2.46 -4.51 -12.51
N VAL A 114 1.68 -3.59 -11.95
CA VAL A 114 0.46 -3.05 -12.56
C VAL A 114 0.66 -2.54 -13.99
N PHE A 115 1.85 -2.02 -14.32
CA PHE A 115 2.20 -1.54 -15.65
C PHE A 115 2.26 -2.67 -16.72
N GLU A 116 2.40 -3.91 -16.31
CA GLU A 116 2.32 -5.09 -17.21
C GLU A 116 0.86 -5.54 -17.38
N ARG A 117 0.13 -5.73 -16.28
CA ARG A 117 -1.22 -6.30 -16.28
C ARG A 117 -2.32 -5.30 -16.63
N TYR A 118 -2.18 -4.05 -16.17
CA TYR A 118 -3.17 -2.99 -16.38
C TYR A 118 -2.52 -1.68 -16.89
N PRO A 119 -1.80 -1.73 -18.04
CA PRO A 119 -1.07 -0.57 -18.57
C PRO A 119 -1.98 0.64 -18.86
N GLN A 120 -3.29 0.41 -19.08
CA GLN A 120 -4.27 1.48 -19.29
C GLN A 120 -4.50 2.35 -18.05
N TYR A 121 -4.14 1.88 -16.87
CA TYR A 121 -4.26 2.62 -15.61
C TYR A 121 -2.96 3.31 -15.18
N VAL A 122 -1.92 3.23 -15.99
CA VAL A 122 -0.61 3.83 -15.72
C VAL A 122 -0.28 4.83 -16.83
N GLN A 123 0.42 5.92 -16.50
CA GLN A 123 0.85 6.89 -17.52
C GLN A 123 1.70 6.22 -18.60
N LYS A 124 1.42 6.51 -19.88
CA LYS A 124 2.08 5.87 -21.03
C LYS A 124 3.61 5.95 -21.00
N SER A 125 4.18 7.07 -20.53
CA SER A 125 5.63 7.25 -20.37
C SER A 125 6.22 6.32 -19.31
N HIS A 126 5.51 6.12 -18.20
CA HIS A 126 5.88 5.20 -17.13
C HIS A 126 5.79 3.74 -17.60
N VAL A 127 4.69 3.37 -18.25
CA VAL A 127 4.54 2.02 -18.86
C VAL A 127 5.71 1.71 -19.78
N ARG A 128 6.03 2.64 -20.70
CA ARG A 128 7.15 2.45 -21.65
C ARG A 128 8.49 2.30 -20.93
N PHE A 129 8.73 3.09 -19.89
CA PHE A 129 9.95 3.02 -19.11
C PHE A 129 10.06 1.67 -18.39
N HIS A 130 9.02 1.27 -17.65
CA HIS A 130 9.01 0.03 -16.88
C HIS A 130 9.12 -1.19 -17.80
N LYS A 131 8.31 -1.31 -18.85
CA LYS A 131 8.39 -2.43 -19.81
C LYS A 131 9.77 -2.59 -20.46
N ARG A 132 10.50 -1.48 -20.64
CA ARG A 132 11.87 -1.52 -21.20
C ARG A 132 12.92 -1.94 -20.20
N ASN A 133 12.74 -1.60 -18.92
CA ASN A 133 13.81 -1.69 -17.93
C ASN A 133 13.59 -2.73 -16.84
N SER A 134 12.32 -3.05 -16.49
CA SER A 134 12.03 -3.94 -15.35
C SER A 134 12.68 -5.31 -15.48
N ILE A 135 12.63 -5.96 -16.63
CA ILE A 135 13.33 -7.23 -16.83
C ILE A 135 14.82 -7.13 -16.51
N LYS A 136 15.47 -6.03 -16.91
CA LYS A 136 16.91 -5.80 -16.63
C LYS A 136 17.17 -5.62 -15.14
N TYR A 137 16.29 -4.90 -14.44
CA TYR A 137 16.37 -4.71 -13.00
C TYR A 137 16.21 -6.04 -12.26
N HIS A 138 15.26 -6.87 -12.67
CA HIS A 138 15.03 -8.18 -12.08
C HIS A 138 16.23 -9.13 -12.27
N HIS A 139 16.84 -9.12 -13.44
CA HIS A 139 18.06 -9.91 -13.68
C HIS A 139 19.27 -9.36 -12.92
N ARG A 140 19.42 -8.02 -12.80
CA ARG A 140 20.56 -7.38 -12.13
C ARG A 140 20.50 -7.47 -10.61
N ALA A 141 19.31 -7.40 -10.02
CA ALA A 141 19.16 -7.49 -8.56
C ALA A 141 19.79 -8.78 -8.02
N GLU A 142 20.46 -8.71 -6.89
CA GLU A 142 20.99 -9.90 -6.20
C GLU A 142 19.84 -10.76 -5.64
N GLN A 143 18.91 -10.10 -4.96
CA GLN A 143 17.67 -10.68 -4.48
C GLN A 143 16.51 -9.71 -4.72
N ILE A 144 15.32 -10.28 -4.87
CA ILE A 144 14.05 -9.54 -5.04
C ILE A 144 13.15 -9.89 -3.87
N VAL A 145 12.63 -8.87 -3.22
CA VAL A 145 11.58 -9.01 -2.21
C VAL A 145 10.24 -8.68 -2.86
N THR A 146 9.23 -9.49 -2.61
CA THR A 146 7.83 -9.17 -2.95
C THR A 146 6.98 -9.14 -1.69
N VAL A 147 5.95 -8.31 -1.70
CA VAL A 147 5.08 -8.12 -0.52
C VAL A 147 3.96 -9.16 -0.41
N SER A 148 3.81 -10.02 -1.43
CA SER A 148 2.83 -11.10 -1.49
C SER A 148 3.33 -12.24 -2.40
N LYS A 149 2.77 -13.43 -2.20
CA LYS A 149 2.97 -14.56 -3.10
C LYS A 149 2.39 -14.24 -4.49
N PHE A 150 1.24 -13.57 -4.53
CA PHE A 150 0.64 -13.10 -5.78
C PHE A 150 1.63 -12.30 -6.63
N THR A 151 2.30 -11.29 -6.05
CA THR A 151 3.30 -10.49 -6.78
C THR A 151 4.51 -11.35 -7.19
N LYS A 152 4.95 -12.30 -6.35
CA LYS A 152 6.01 -13.26 -6.72
C LYS A 152 5.61 -14.08 -7.94
N ASP A 153 4.44 -14.69 -7.92
CA ASP A 153 3.94 -15.53 -9.01
C ASP A 153 3.80 -14.73 -10.32
N GLU A 154 3.31 -13.49 -10.25
CA GLU A 154 3.22 -12.56 -11.38
C GLU A 154 4.58 -12.24 -12.00
N ILE A 155 5.60 -11.99 -11.16
CA ILE A 155 6.98 -11.73 -11.60
C ILE A 155 7.56 -12.94 -12.29
N LEU A 156 7.36 -14.13 -11.73
CA LEU A 156 7.86 -15.37 -12.30
C LEU A 156 7.16 -15.74 -13.61
N ASP A 157 5.88 -15.41 -13.75
CA ASP A 157 5.10 -15.63 -14.99
C ASP A 157 5.57 -14.74 -16.14
N ILE A 158 5.97 -13.49 -15.85
CA ILE A 158 6.28 -12.50 -16.89
C ILE A 158 7.78 -12.42 -17.19
N TYR A 159 8.62 -12.53 -16.15
CA TYR A 159 10.06 -12.39 -16.28
C TYR A 159 10.71 -13.75 -16.01
N ASP A 160 11.50 -14.22 -16.97
CA ASP A 160 12.25 -15.49 -16.84
C ASP A 160 13.41 -15.30 -15.82
N ILE A 161 13.10 -15.46 -14.54
CA ILE A 161 14.04 -15.34 -13.41
C ILE A 161 13.97 -16.56 -12.50
N ASN A 162 15.10 -16.90 -11.86
CA ASN A 162 15.17 -17.99 -10.92
C ASN A 162 14.23 -17.72 -9.72
N PRO A 163 13.28 -18.63 -9.39
CA PRO A 163 12.39 -18.51 -8.24
C PRO A 163 13.09 -18.32 -6.90
N ASP A 164 14.31 -18.87 -6.72
CA ASP A 164 15.11 -18.74 -5.50
C ASP A 164 15.61 -17.30 -5.28
N LYS A 165 15.60 -16.48 -6.32
CA LYS A 165 15.95 -15.07 -6.28
C LYS A 165 14.82 -14.21 -5.72
N VAL A 166 13.61 -14.75 -5.58
CA VAL A 166 12.42 -13.99 -5.16
C VAL A 166 11.92 -14.48 -3.82
N THR A 167 12.03 -13.64 -2.80
CA THR A 167 11.55 -13.93 -1.45
C THR A 167 10.29 -13.11 -1.14
N VAL A 168 9.27 -13.77 -0.62
CA VAL A 168 8.04 -13.10 -0.16
C VAL A 168 8.22 -12.65 1.27
N ILE A 169 8.07 -11.35 1.52
CA ILE A 169 8.05 -10.77 2.87
C ILE A 169 6.84 -9.85 2.98
N PRO A 170 5.75 -10.28 3.63
CA PRO A 170 4.55 -9.45 3.77
C PRO A 170 4.83 -8.14 4.52
N ASN A 171 4.08 -7.09 4.20
CA ASN A 171 4.12 -5.86 4.96
C ASN A 171 3.67 -6.08 6.41
N GLY A 172 4.16 -5.28 7.34
CA GLY A 172 3.70 -5.26 8.71
C GLY A 172 2.43 -4.40 8.88
N ARG A 173 1.70 -4.64 9.95
CA ARG A 173 0.63 -3.74 10.42
C ARG A 173 1.24 -2.49 11.07
N SER A 174 0.59 -1.35 10.92
CA SER A 174 0.98 -0.14 11.63
C SER A 174 0.36 -0.12 13.03
N ALA A 175 1.14 0.33 14.01
CA ALA A 175 0.66 0.55 15.38
C ALA A 175 -0.39 1.68 15.49
N GLU A 176 -0.56 2.48 14.44
CA GLU A 176 -1.59 3.54 14.39
C GLU A 176 -3.01 2.98 14.31
N PHE A 177 -3.18 1.72 13.86
CA PHE A 177 -4.50 1.08 13.71
C PHE A 177 -4.71 0.04 14.82
N PHE A 178 -5.72 0.29 15.63
CA PHE A 178 -6.12 -0.55 16.77
C PHE A 178 -7.59 -0.32 17.11
N PRO A 179 -8.26 -1.26 17.80
CA PRO A 179 -9.65 -1.08 18.21
C PRO A 179 -9.84 0.08 19.17
N LEU A 180 -10.85 0.90 18.94
CA LEU A 180 -11.29 1.98 19.81
C LEU A 180 -12.54 1.59 20.61
N SER A 181 -12.73 2.19 21.78
CA SER A 181 -13.98 2.06 22.54
C SER A 181 -15.14 2.81 21.85
N ASP A 182 -16.37 2.40 22.18
CA ASP A 182 -17.57 3.06 21.66
C ASP A 182 -17.61 4.56 22.02
N ASP A 183 -17.10 4.95 23.20
CA ASP A 183 -17.01 6.33 23.62
C ASP A 183 -16.02 7.14 22.76
N GLN A 184 -14.87 6.56 22.43
CA GLN A 184 -13.89 7.19 21.53
C GLN A 184 -14.46 7.38 20.12
N ILE A 185 -15.13 6.35 19.60
CA ILE A 185 -15.79 6.42 18.29
C ILE A 185 -16.92 7.46 18.30
N SER A 186 -17.71 7.53 19.38
CA SER A 186 -18.80 8.51 19.52
C SER A 186 -18.27 9.93 19.58
N THR A 187 -17.20 10.17 20.35
CA THR A 187 -16.54 11.47 20.45
C THR A 187 -16.00 11.91 19.08
N PHE A 188 -15.28 11.03 18.39
CA PHE A 188 -14.79 11.28 17.03
C PHE A 188 -15.93 11.65 16.07
N LYS A 189 -17.02 10.87 16.06
CA LYS A 189 -18.18 11.15 15.21
C LYS A 189 -18.80 12.52 15.50
N GLN A 190 -18.90 12.92 16.77
CA GLN A 190 -19.37 14.25 17.17
C GLN A 190 -18.45 15.36 16.67
N ASP A 191 -17.15 15.24 16.90
CA ASP A 191 -16.14 16.22 16.48
C ASP A 191 -16.10 16.41 14.96
N GLN A 192 -16.34 15.36 14.20
CA GLN A 192 -16.38 15.38 12.73
C GLN A 192 -17.79 15.64 12.17
N ALA A 193 -18.80 15.91 13.01
CA ALA A 193 -20.21 16.06 12.63
C ALA A 193 -20.77 14.87 11.82
N ILE A 194 -20.29 13.66 12.08
CA ILE A 194 -20.75 12.42 11.46
C ILE A 194 -21.93 11.87 12.27
N ASN A 195 -23.15 12.20 11.86
CA ASN A 195 -24.40 11.81 12.53
C ASN A 195 -25.13 10.68 11.79
N TYR A 196 -24.40 9.84 11.06
CA TYR A 196 -24.91 8.74 10.24
C TYR A 196 -24.03 7.51 10.35
N GLU A 197 -24.59 6.34 10.10
CA GLU A 197 -23.82 5.12 9.87
C GLU A 197 -23.27 5.09 8.44
N TYR A 198 -22.12 4.48 8.26
CA TYR A 198 -21.47 4.43 6.95
C TYR A 198 -20.67 3.15 6.72
N ILE A 199 -20.60 2.76 5.46
CA ILE A 199 -19.59 1.88 4.92
C ILE A 199 -18.45 2.74 4.34
N LEU A 200 -17.21 2.27 4.43
CA LEU A 200 -16.03 3.07 4.15
C LEU A 200 -15.19 2.48 3.02
N TYR A 201 -14.70 3.33 2.15
CA TYR A 201 -13.55 3.07 1.29
C TYR A 201 -12.40 4.00 1.68
N VAL A 202 -11.17 3.46 1.75
CA VAL A 202 -9.96 4.24 2.02
C VAL A 202 -8.95 4.05 0.91
N GLY A 203 -8.39 5.15 0.39
CA GLY A 203 -7.35 5.16 -0.62
C GLY A 203 -7.62 6.11 -1.77
N SER A 204 -6.63 6.35 -2.62
CA SER A 204 -6.82 7.23 -3.78
C SER A 204 -7.94 6.71 -4.70
N LEU A 205 -8.80 7.62 -5.16
CA LEU A 205 -9.89 7.30 -6.08
C LEU A 205 -9.31 7.13 -7.50
N HIS A 206 -8.89 5.91 -7.77
CA HIS A 206 -8.25 5.52 -9.02
C HIS A 206 -9.03 4.38 -9.69
N PRO A 207 -9.17 4.31 -11.04
CA PRO A 207 -9.92 3.26 -11.72
C PRO A 207 -9.54 1.83 -11.32
N ARG A 208 -8.26 1.56 -11.03
CA ARG A 208 -7.76 0.27 -10.56
C ARG A 208 -8.39 -0.16 -9.23
N LYS A 209 -8.79 0.81 -8.40
CA LYS A 209 -9.46 0.57 -7.12
C LYS A 209 -10.97 0.29 -7.26
N ASN A 210 -11.49 0.37 -8.49
CA ASN A 210 -12.84 -0.03 -8.86
C ASN A 210 -13.98 0.80 -8.24
N ILE A 211 -13.71 2.07 -7.98
CA ILE A 211 -14.65 2.98 -7.32
C ILE A 211 -15.96 3.11 -8.10
N ASN A 212 -15.92 3.09 -9.42
CA ASN A 212 -17.12 3.17 -10.24
C ASN A 212 -18.10 2.03 -9.95
N ARG A 213 -17.61 0.78 -9.88
CA ARG A 213 -18.48 -0.36 -9.54
C ARG A 213 -18.92 -0.34 -8.09
N LEU A 214 -18.08 0.13 -7.17
CA LEU A 214 -18.49 0.33 -5.78
C LEU A 214 -19.65 1.29 -5.66
N ILE A 215 -19.62 2.43 -6.38
CA ILE A 215 -20.74 3.39 -6.40
C ILE A 215 -21.99 2.74 -6.99
N GLN A 216 -21.89 2.03 -8.12
CA GLN A 216 -23.02 1.34 -8.75
C GLN A 216 -23.62 0.28 -7.83
N ALA A 217 -22.80 -0.51 -7.15
CA ALA A 217 -23.24 -1.52 -6.19
C ALA A 217 -23.92 -0.89 -4.96
N PHE A 218 -23.41 0.24 -4.49
CA PHE A 218 -24.06 1.01 -3.41
C PHE A 218 -25.40 1.59 -3.87
N GLU A 219 -25.51 2.11 -5.08
CA GLU A 219 -26.79 2.57 -5.63
C GLU A 219 -27.82 1.44 -5.74
N GLN A 220 -27.39 0.27 -6.20
CA GLN A 220 -28.24 -0.92 -6.27
C GLN A 220 -28.70 -1.36 -4.88
N PHE A 221 -27.80 -1.39 -3.90
CA PHE A 221 -28.13 -1.64 -2.51
C PHE A 221 -29.18 -0.66 -1.97
N LYS A 222 -28.99 0.65 -2.23
CA LYS A 222 -29.95 1.69 -1.80
C LYS A 222 -31.33 1.52 -2.42
N ILE A 223 -31.41 1.11 -3.69
CA ILE A 223 -32.69 0.86 -4.38
C ILE A 223 -33.44 -0.31 -3.75
N THR A 224 -32.70 -1.35 -3.33
CA THR A 224 -33.33 -2.59 -2.83
C THR A 224 -33.66 -2.58 -1.36
N THR A 225 -33.03 -1.72 -0.55
CA THR A 225 -33.13 -1.79 0.92
C THR A 225 -33.69 -0.53 1.59
N ASP A 226 -33.75 0.60 0.89
CA ASP A 226 -34.10 1.92 1.46
C ASP A 226 -33.32 2.28 2.74
N SER A 227 -32.11 1.76 2.87
CA SER A 227 -31.25 1.93 4.06
C SER A 227 -30.75 3.37 4.19
N PRO A 228 -30.71 3.97 5.41
CA PRO A 228 -30.18 5.32 5.64
C PRO A 228 -28.64 5.38 5.61
N ILE A 229 -27.95 4.24 5.51
CA ILE A 229 -26.49 4.16 5.56
C ILE A 229 -25.86 4.95 4.41
N LYS A 230 -24.69 5.55 4.66
CA LYS A 230 -23.94 6.29 3.65
C LYS A 230 -22.70 5.54 3.20
N LEU A 231 -22.22 5.87 2.00
CA LEU A 231 -20.92 5.47 1.49
C LEU A 231 -19.94 6.62 1.70
N VAL A 232 -18.88 6.41 2.49
CA VAL A 232 -17.80 7.35 2.66
C VAL A 232 -16.61 6.91 1.83
N LEU A 233 -16.13 7.79 0.96
CA LEU A 233 -14.95 7.61 0.12
C LEU A 233 -13.84 8.53 0.65
N ALA A 234 -12.90 7.97 1.40
CA ALA A 234 -11.78 8.72 1.98
C ALA A 234 -10.53 8.59 1.10
N GLY A 235 -10.15 9.67 0.42
CA GLY A 235 -8.95 9.73 -0.41
C GLY A 235 -9.07 10.69 -1.58
N ARG A 236 -7.92 11.16 -2.03
CA ARG A 236 -7.85 12.12 -3.15
C ARG A 236 -8.24 11.48 -4.48
N LEU A 237 -8.79 12.31 -5.36
CA LEU A 237 -8.94 11.96 -6.78
C LEU A 237 -7.55 11.75 -7.40
N ALA A 238 -7.35 10.60 -8.03
CA ALA A 238 -6.11 10.25 -8.70
C ALA A 238 -6.23 10.48 -10.22
N TRP A 239 -5.20 10.12 -10.96
CA TRP A 239 -5.19 10.22 -12.41
C TRP A 239 -6.23 9.27 -13.02
N TYR A 240 -6.88 9.71 -14.11
CA TYR A 240 -7.97 9.02 -14.78
C TYR A 240 -9.29 8.95 -13.99
N SER A 241 -9.49 9.84 -13.02
CA SER A 241 -10.67 9.87 -12.13
C SER A 241 -11.93 10.53 -12.77
N ASN A 242 -11.85 11.13 -13.96
CA ASN A 242 -12.95 11.87 -14.57
C ASN A 242 -14.29 11.09 -14.56
N ARG A 243 -14.25 9.78 -14.85
CA ARG A 243 -15.46 8.94 -14.79
C ARG A 243 -16.00 8.76 -13.36
N ILE A 244 -15.13 8.82 -12.34
CA ILE A 244 -15.53 8.74 -10.94
C ILE A 244 -16.21 10.04 -10.54
N GLU A 245 -15.64 11.18 -10.93
CA GLU A 245 -16.21 12.52 -10.69
C GLU A 245 -17.58 12.68 -11.36
N ASP A 246 -17.69 12.28 -12.64
CA ASP A 246 -18.96 12.29 -13.37
C ASP A 246 -20.00 11.43 -12.64
N GLN A 247 -19.64 10.23 -12.20
CA GLN A 247 -20.55 9.32 -11.53
C GLN A 247 -20.97 9.84 -10.16
N LEU A 248 -20.07 10.43 -9.37
CA LEU A 248 -20.39 11.06 -8.09
C LEU A 248 -21.39 12.22 -8.29
N SER A 249 -21.19 13.05 -9.31
CA SER A 249 -22.05 14.21 -9.59
C SER A 249 -23.43 13.82 -10.10
N GLN A 250 -23.53 12.73 -10.89
CA GLN A 250 -24.73 12.25 -11.56
C GLN A 250 -25.49 11.19 -10.75
N SER A 251 -24.90 10.69 -9.65
CA SER A 251 -25.52 9.66 -8.82
C SER A 251 -26.89 10.10 -8.31
N ARG A 252 -27.87 9.20 -8.42
CA ARG A 252 -29.19 9.34 -7.83
C ARG A 252 -29.10 9.47 -6.29
N PHE A 253 -28.10 8.84 -5.69
CA PHE A 253 -27.85 8.84 -4.25
C PHE A 253 -26.67 9.72 -3.83
N LYS A 254 -26.36 10.79 -4.59
CA LYS A 254 -25.24 11.70 -4.30
C LYS A 254 -25.26 12.31 -2.89
N LYS A 255 -26.44 12.40 -2.24
CA LYS A 255 -26.59 12.88 -0.85
C LYS A 255 -26.14 11.84 0.17
N ASP A 256 -26.09 10.56 -0.23
CA ASP A 256 -25.67 9.44 0.61
C ASP A 256 -24.24 8.98 0.31
N ILE A 257 -23.56 9.63 -0.66
CA ILE A 257 -22.16 9.39 -0.96
C ILE A 257 -21.36 10.60 -0.50
N VAL A 258 -20.48 10.41 0.48
CA VAL A 258 -19.63 11.45 1.06
C VAL A 258 -18.20 11.25 0.56
N HIS A 259 -17.66 12.21 -0.18
CA HIS A 259 -16.27 12.18 -0.62
C HIS A 259 -15.42 13.08 0.29
N LEU A 260 -14.44 12.49 0.94
CA LEU A 260 -13.42 13.15 1.75
C LEU A 260 -12.11 13.16 0.95
N ASP A 261 -11.91 14.21 0.13
CA ASP A 261 -10.78 14.30 -0.81
C ASP A 261 -9.43 14.24 -0.08
N TYR A 262 -9.28 15.00 0.97
CA TYR A 262 -8.12 14.94 1.86
C TYR A 262 -8.59 14.87 3.32
N PHE A 263 -8.63 13.67 3.85
CA PHE A 263 -8.98 13.48 5.25
C PHE A 263 -7.75 13.72 6.13
N SER A 264 -7.78 14.80 6.91
CA SER A 264 -6.69 15.20 7.83
C SER A 264 -6.97 14.81 9.28
N GLY A 265 -8.10 14.16 9.54
CA GLY A 265 -8.48 13.68 10.87
C GLY A 265 -7.85 12.33 11.22
N ASP A 266 -8.31 11.76 12.32
CA ASP A 266 -7.89 10.44 12.79
C ASP A 266 -8.45 9.33 11.88
N LEU A 267 -7.58 8.77 11.02
CA LEU A 267 -7.97 7.70 10.09
C LEU A 267 -8.33 6.40 10.83
N ASN A 268 -7.67 6.11 11.96
CA ASN A 268 -8.03 4.96 12.77
C ASN A 268 -9.46 5.08 13.31
N ALA A 269 -9.83 6.26 13.80
CA ALA A 269 -11.18 6.50 14.29
C ALA A 269 -12.22 6.47 13.15
N LEU A 270 -11.88 6.97 11.96
CA LEU A 270 -12.74 6.87 10.79
C LEU A 270 -12.98 5.41 10.38
N ILE A 271 -11.96 4.55 10.42
CA ILE A 271 -12.07 3.12 10.14
C ILE A 271 -12.90 2.43 11.22
N ASN A 272 -12.60 2.63 12.50
CA ASN A 272 -13.35 2.05 13.62
C ASN A 272 -14.83 2.45 13.61
N GLY A 273 -15.16 3.67 13.19
CA GLY A 273 -16.54 4.18 13.13
C GLY A 273 -17.35 3.63 11.98
N ALA A 274 -16.76 2.91 11.03
CA ALA A 274 -17.43 2.32 9.88
C ALA A 274 -18.09 0.98 10.22
N VAL A 275 -19.22 0.68 9.57
CA VAL A 275 -19.87 -0.65 9.64
C VAL A 275 -18.99 -1.72 8.99
N ALA A 276 -18.31 -1.36 7.89
CA ALA A 276 -17.33 -2.20 7.19
C ALA A 276 -16.46 -1.36 6.26
N LEU A 277 -15.25 -1.84 6.00
CA LEU A 277 -14.44 -1.39 4.86
C LEU A 277 -14.85 -2.16 3.60
N ILE A 278 -15.06 -1.44 2.48
CA ILE A 278 -15.33 -2.03 1.17
C ILE A 278 -14.16 -1.70 0.22
N TYR A 279 -13.41 -2.73 -0.16
CA TYR A 279 -12.19 -2.56 -0.97
C TYR A 279 -12.17 -3.51 -2.18
N PRO A 280 -13.03 -3.30 -3.19
CA PRO A 280 -13.21 -4.22 -4.32
C PRO A 280 -12.20 -3.95 -5.45
N ALA A 281 -10.92 -3.78 -5.11
CA ALA A 281 -9.87 -3.45 -6.06
C ALA A 281 -9.71 -4.51 -7.16
N LEU A 282 -9.45 -4.07 -8.40
CA LEU A 282 -9.18 -4.96 -9.54
C LEU A 282 -7.80 -5.60 -9.44
N TYR A 283 -6.85 -4.88 -8.86
CA TYR A 283 -5.45 -5.30 -8.77
C TYR A 283 -4.72 -4.59 -7.65
N GLU A 284 -4.09 -5.35 -6.76
CA GLU A 284 -3.25 -4.89 -5.65
C GLU A 284 -2.11 -5.86 -5.39
N GLY A 285 -0.93 -5.32 -5.13
CA GLY A 285 0.20 -6.15 -4.72
C GLY A 285 0.15 -6.59 -3.26
N PHE A 286 -0.65 -5.90 -2.40
CA PHE A 286 -0.82 -6.28 -0.99
C PHE A 286 -2.20 -5.92 -0.45
N GLY A 287 -2.53 -4.63 -0.28
CA GLY A 287 -3.81 -4.19 0.28
C GLY A 287 -3.70 -3.66 1.71
N LEU A 288 -2.82 -2.69 1.94
CA LEU A 288 -2.68 -2.06 3.26
C LEU A 288 -4.00 -1.61 3.88
N PRO A 289 -4.98 -1.00 3.14
CA PRO A 289 -6.25 -0.61 3.74
C PRO A 289 -7.06 -1.78 4.33
N VAL A 290 -6.95 -2.96 3.74
CA VAL A 290 -7.57 -4.19 4.27
C VAL A 290 -6.92 -4.58 5.59
N LEU A 291 -5.58 -4.58 5.66
CA LEU A 291 -4.84 -4.86 6.90
C LEU A 291 -5.11 -3.81 7.98
N GLU A 292 -5.20 -2.54 7.61
CA GLU A 292 -5.52 -1.42 8.52
C GLU A 292 -6.92 -1.59 9.13
N ALA A 293 -7.92 -1.93 8.31
CA ALA A 293 -9.28 -2.19 8.79
C ALA A 293 -9.34 -3.41 9.72
N MET A 294 -8.66 -4.50 9.37
CA MET A 294 -8.56 -5.68 10.24
C MET A 294 -7.87 -5.34 11.57
N SER A 295 -6.81 -4.53 11.55
CA SER A 295 -6.10 -4.09 12.76
C SER A 295 -6.96 -3.20 13.66
N ALA A 296 -7.90 -2.46 13.08
CA ALA A 296 -8.89 -1.65 13.80
C ALA A 296 -10.12 -2.45 14.28
N GLY A 297 -10.23 -3.74 13.93
CA GLY A 297 -11.40 -4.56 14.23
C GLY A 297 -12.62 -4.24 13.36
N THR A 298 -12.41 -3.58 12.21
CA THR A 298 -13.48 -3.25 11.27
C THR A 298 -13.67 -4.39 10.26
N PRO A 299 -14.90 -4.92 10.06
CA PRO A 299 -15.18 -5.95 9.06
C PRO A 299 -14.80 -5.50 7.64
N VAL A 300 -14.39 -6.45 6.81
CA VAL A 300 -13.90 -6.17 5.45
C VAL A 300 -14.72 -6.90 4.39
N ILE A 301 -15.07 -6.18 3.32
CA ILE A 301 -15.47 -6.75 2.04
C ILE A 301 -14.36 -6.42 1.04
N THR A 302 -13.81 -7.43 0.37
CA THR A 302 -12.73 -7.23 -0.60
C THR A 302 -12.87 -8.17 -1.80
N SER A 303 -12.03 -7.98 -2.83
CA SER A 303 -12.08 -8.80 -4.04
C SER A 303 -11.39 -10.16 -3.87
N VAL A 304 -11.88 -11.17 -4.60
CA VAL A 304 -11.21 -12.49 -4.72
C VAL A 304 -9.92 -12.42 -5.53
N SER A 305 -9.62 -11.27 -6.14
CA SER A 305 -8.48 -11.09 -7.04
C SER A 305 -7.24 -10.55 -6.32
N SER A 306 -6.08 -10.78 -6.92
CA SER A 306 -4.78 -10.27 -6.48
C SER A 306 -4.39 -10.72 -5.06
N ALA A 307 -3.59 -9.94 -4.35
CA ALA A 307 -3.12 -10.29 -3.01
C ALA A 307 -4.16 -10.21 -1.90
N MET A 308 -5.41 -9.84 -2.19
CA MET A 308 -6.43 -9.62 -1.17
C MET A 308 -6.74 -10.89 -0.37
N THR A 309 -6.80 -12.04 -1.04
CA THR A 309 -7.03 -13.33 -0.39
C THR A 309 -5.88 -13.76 0.52
N GLU A 310 -4.65 -13.38 0.18
CA GLU A 310 -3.48 -13.64 1.03
C GLU A 310 -3.47 -12.78 2.28
N VAL A 311 -3.96 -11.55 2.19
CA VAL A 311 -3.98 -10.61 3.33
C VAL A 311 -5.13 -10.92 4.27
N ALA A 312 -6.35 -11.03 3.75
CA ALA A 312 -7.54 -11.15 4.58
C ALA A 312 -7.88 -12.61 4.97
N ASP A 313 -7.41 -13.62 4.21
CA ASP A 313 -7.66 -15.04 4.48
C ASP A 313 -9.16 -15.32 4.75
N GLU A 314 -9.54 -15.87 5.89
CA GLU A 314 -10.94 -16.12 6.29
C GLU A 314 -11.63 -14.91 6.96
N ALA A 315 -10.98 -13.75 7.01
CA ALA A 315 -11.44 -12.58 7.76
C ALA A 315 -12.20 -11.55 6.91
N ALA A 316 -12.64 -11.91 5.70
CA ALA A 316 -13.38 -11.00 4.82
C ALA A 316 -14.52 -11.68 4.08
N ILE A 317 -15.49 -10.88 3.61
CA ILE A 317 -16.40 -11.29 2.54
C ILE A 317 -15.68 -11.03 1.21
N TYR A 318 -15.64 -12.06 0.36
CA TYR A 318 -15.01 -11.95 -0.96
C TYR A 318 -16.05 -11.78 -2.05
N VAL A 319 -15.75 -10.90 -3.00
CA VAL A 319 -16.61 -10.61 -4.15
C VAL A 319 -15.81 -10.64 -5.44
N ASP A 320 -16.42 -11.01 -6.54
CA ASP A 320 -15.89 -10.72 -7.87
C ASP A 320 -15.93 -9.19 -8.07
N PRO A 321 -14.78 -8.52 -8.23
CA PRO A 321 -14.74 -7.08 -8.40
C PRO A 321 -15.40 -6.61 -9.72
N MET A 322 -15.68 -7.52 -10.65
CA MET A 322 -16.40 -7.23 -11.89
C MET A 322 -17.92 -7.32 -11.72
N SER A 323 -18.43 -7.95 -10.65
CA SER A 323 -19.85 -8.16 -10.38
C SER A 323 -20.41 -7.10 -9.45
N ILE A 324 -21.23 -6.19 -10.00
CA ILE A 324 -21.96 -5.19 -9.20
C ILE A 324 -22.93 -5.88 -8.24
N ASP A 325 -23.55 -6.97 -8.68
CA ASP A 325 -24.54 -7.73 -7.90
C ASP A 325 -23.89 -8.36 -6.66
N GLU A 326 -22.69 -8.98 -6.79
CA GLU A 326 -22.00 -9.57 -5.66
C GLU A 326 -21.55 -8.50 -4.65
N ILE A 327 -21.02 -7.37 -5.12
CA ILE A 327 -20.62 -6.26 -4.25
C ILE A 327 -21.86 -5.72 -3.50
N SER A 328 -22.99 -5.51 -4.19
CA SER A 328 -24.24 -5.04 -3.60
C SER A 328 -24.83 -6.04 -2.60
N HIS A 329 -24.76 -7.33 -2.92
CA HIS A 329 -25.21 -8.40 -2.01
C HIS A 329 -24.35 -8.46 -0.74
N ALA A 330 -23.01 -8.40 -0.89
CA ALA A 330 -22.09 -8.36 0.24
C ALA A 330 -22.32 -7.14 1.15
N ILE A 331 -22.61 -5.97 0.56
CA ILE A 331 -23.00 -4.76 1.30
C ILE A 331 -24.30 -5.03 2.09
N THR A 332 -25.29 -5.64 1.46
CA THR A 332 -26.55 -5.98 2.13
C THR A 332 -26.31 -6.94 3.30
N GLN A 333 -25.56 -8.01 3.06
CA GLN A 333 -25.25 -9.03 4.04
C GLN A 333 -24.53 -8.45 5.26
N ILE A 334 -23.47 -7.65 5.06
CA ILE A 334 -22.69 -7.08 6.16
C ILE A 334 -23.47 -6.08 6.99
N ILE A 335 -24.43 -5.37 6.39
CA ILE A 335 -25.28 -4.40 7.09
C ILE A 335 -26.36 -5.13 7.91
N GLN A 336 -26.96 -6.18 7.40
CA GLN A 336 -28.08 -6.89 8.03
C GLN A 336 -27.62 -7.92 9.07
N ASP A 337 -26.48 -8.57 8.88
CA ASP A 337 -25.99 -9.63 9.77
C ASP A 337 -24.95 -9.13 10.78
N ARG A 338 -25.44 -8.77 11.97
CA ARG A 338 -24.58 -8.32 13.07
C ARG A 338 -23.62 -9.43 13.57
N LYS A 339 -24.06 -10.70 13.54
CA LYS A 339 -23.23 -11.83 13.99
C LYS A 339 -22.05 -12.03 13.04
N LEU A 340 -22.31 -11.93 11.74
CA LEU A 340 -21.28 -12.00 10.72
C LEU A 340 -20.26 -10.87 10.91
N ARG A 341 -20.73 -9.63 11.13
CA ARG A 341 -19.82 -8.49 11.42
C ARG A 341 -18.90 -8.78 12.60
N SER A 342 -19.46 -9.23 13.73
CA SER A 342 -18.66 -9.53 14.93
C SER A 342 -17.65 -10.64 14.67
N SER A 343 -18.04 -11.70 13.96
CA SER A 343 -17.15 -12.81 13.59
C SER A 343 -16.01 -12.37 12.67
N LEU A 344 -16.31 -11.54 11.67
CA LEU A 344 -15.27 -11.02 10.74
C LEU A 344 -14.31 -10.04 11.44
N ALA A 345 -14.83 -9.22 12.35
CA ALA A 345 -14.00 -8.32 13.16
C ALA A 345 -13.01 -9.10 14.03
N GLU A 346 -13.48 -10.14 14.74
CA GLU A 346 -12.63 -11.00 15.57
C GLU A 346 -11.57 -11.74 14.73
N LYS A 347 -11.98 -12.35 13.62
CA LYS A 347 -11.06 -13.00 12.68
C LYS A 347 -10.05 -12.03 12.11
N GLY A 348 -10.47 -10.80 11.77
CA GLY A 348 -9.61 -9.75 11.25
C GLY A 348 -8.51 -9.34 12.24
N LEU A 349 -8.87 -9.14 13.50
CA LEU A 349 -7.90 -8.83 14.56
C LEU A 349 -6.87 -9.94 14.71
N GLY A 350 -7.31 -11.20 14.81
CA GLY A 350 -6.40 -12.34 14.89
C GLY A 350 -5.49 -12.47 13.66
N ARG A 351 -6.04 -12.23 12.47
CA ARG A 351 -5.27 -12.27 11.20
C ARG A 351 -4.21 -11.18 11.15
N ALA A 352 -4.54 -9.95 11.59
CA ALA A 352 -3.63 -8.80 11.57
C ALA A 352 -2.37 -9.03 12.44
N GLU A 353 -2.43 -9.85 13.48
CA GLU A 353 -1.27 -10.18 14.32
C GLU A 353 -0.16 -10.95 13.58
N ALA A 354 -0.49 -11.61 12.47
CA ALA A 354 0.50 -12.30 11.66
C ALA A 354 1.45 -11.35 10.91
N PHE A 355 1.09 -10.07 10.80
CA PHE A 355 1.79 -9.06 10.02
C PHE A 355 2.63 -8.14 10.93
N SER A 356 3.95 -8.22 10.84
CA SER A 356 4.89 -7.48 11.70
C SER A 356 6.01 -6.85 10.88
N TRP A 357 6.23 -5.54 11.08
CA TRP A 357 7.37 -4.85 10.48
C TRP A 357 8.71 -5.32 11.06
N GLU A 358 8.73 -5.76 12.32
CA GLU A 358 9.93 -6.33 12.92
C GLU A 358 10.33 -7.64 12.25
N LYS A 359 9.35 -8.56 12.04
CA LYS A 359 9.59 -9.81 11.29
C LYS A 359 10.01 -9.53 9.87
N HIS A 360 9.37 -8.55 9.22
CA HIS A 360 9.75 -8.10 7.87
C HIS A 360 11.22 -7.67 7.85
N ALA A 361 11.62 -6.79 8.77
CA ALA A 361 12.98 -6.27 8.85
C ALA A 361 14.01 -7.36 9.15
N GLN A 362 13.70 -8.33 10.02
CA GLN A 362 14.59 -9.46 10.33
C GLN A 362 14.86 -10.33 9.09
N VAL A 363 13.82 -10.66 8.31
CA VAL A 363 13.99 -11.44 7.08
C VAL A 363 14.75 -10.63 6.03
N LEU A 364 14.40 -9.36 5.84
CA LEU A 364 15.11 -8.48 4.92
C LEU A 364 16.59 -8.33 5.29
N TYR A 365 16.89 -8.15 6.58
CA TYR A 365 18.25 -8.04 7.03
C TYR A 365 19.07 -9.30 6.73
N SER A 366 18.53 -10.50 6.96
CA SER A 366 19.20 -11.74 6.60
C SER A 366 19.49 -11.89 5.10
N ILE A 367 18.66 -11.27 4.24
CA ILE A 367 18.91 -11.20 2.79
C ILE A 367 20.06 -10.22 2.49
N LEU A 368 20.08 -9.06 3.17
CA LEU A 368 21.15 -8.07 3.03
C LEU A 368 22.52 -8.63 3.44
N GLU A 369 22.58 -9.35 4.56
CA GLU A 369 23.82 -10.02 5.02
C GLU A 369 24.33 -11.05 4.01
N ARG A 370 23.45 -11.89 3.49
CA ARG A 370 23.85 -12.92 2.49
C ARG A 370 24.32 -12.32 1.17
N ALA A 371 23.89 -11.13 0.83
CA ALA A 371 24.31 -10.50 -0.43
C ALA A 371 25.76 -9.99 -0.41
N ILE A 372 26.38 -9.91 0.75
CA ILE A 372 27.79 -9.48 0.91
C ILE A 372 28.72 -10.62 1.32
N SER A 373 28.17 -11.79 1.60
CA SER A 373 28.93 -13.03 1.93
C SER A 373 29.34 -13.75 0.66
#